data_eb2b7138943062d9aee7c323ab40dfaa
#
_entry.id   eb2b7138943062d9aee7c323ab40dfaa
#
_cell.length_a   1.000
_cell.length_b   1.000
_cell.length_c   1.000
_cell.angle_alpha   90.00
_cell.angle_beta   90.00
_cell.angle_gamma   90.00
#
_symmetry.space_group_name_H-M   'P 1'
#
loop_
_entity.id
_entity.type
_entity.pdbx_description
1 polymer ?
#
loop_
_entity_poly.entity_id
_entity_poly.type
_entity_poly.pdbx_seq_one_letter_code
_entity_poly.pdbx_strand_id
1 'polypeptide(L)'
;MDSSAFKVYATIALLVLGGASLFLIDTSHSVTRYQSEGVGIDFQEWDVTWTNMDFKDHPTSKSALEYACDFNGFDLQYDSEGKVVKISDSVANENTHWNLFVIEPGSSEWKVLSTPYDQDLSKYTVAIWAYRADGEVPTVAVDGTGSSVFGYPQKRRSITLSPSLTEMMSAVGGIKTLVGTDKYSNYPEEVLRMRAGGDIAVVGDYTTPNFESIMKADPDVVFCDGSQYNHIQMVERLKKVNVCAILMYEGTSIDTIMDNIYIMGRVMGYSLGTEIMLGDLKYAMDSMMTVLDTSSSAQTRDVMISLSGDMSPWVSGSYTFAGDIVTCMYGRNVFSDMDGWVHINSEMVIKNNPSVIIILTIDYGATQSEYDILISSLSREWKGTDAYKDGEIYLITEGAGEMAQRAGPRYAQFAELVARILNPDVFDDIEMGKFIGDDYRNYLTYTKTLG
;
A
#
# COMPACT_ATOMS: atom_id res chain seq x y z
N MET A 1 10.25 8.81 -17.49
CA MET A 1 10.20 7.65 -16.56
C MET A 1 11.63 7.22 -16.32
N ASP A 2 12.05 7.23 -15.09
CA ASP A 2 13.41 6.84 -14.71
C ASP A 2 13.56 5.33 -14.86
N SER A 3 14.69 4.90 -15.42
CA SER A 3 15.01 3.49 -15.71
C SER A 3 15.00 2.60 -14.45
N SER A 4 15.14 3.17 -13.27
CA SER A 4 15.09 2.48 -11.99
C SER A 4 13.66 2.12 -11.56
N ALA A 5 12.71 3.03 -11.74
CA ALA A 5 11.30 2.77 -11.45
C ALA A 5 10.74 1.67 -12.38
N PHE A 6 11.09 1.73 -13.68
CA PHE A 6 10.68 0.70 -14.62
C PHE A 6 11.24 -0.70 -14.29
N LYS A 7 12.47 -0.78 -13.74
CA LYS A 7 13.07 -2.06 -13.32
C LYS A 7 12.38 -2.65 -12.09
N VAL A 8 12.06 -1.85 -11.09
CA VAL A 8 11.28 -2.30 -9.92
C VAL A 8 9.91 -2.80 -10.36
N TYR A 9 9.26 -2.11 -11.27
CA TYR A 9 7.94 -2.48 -11.79
C TYR A 9 7.96 -3.74 -12.69
N ALA A 10 8.99 -3.94 -13.50
CA ALA A 10 9.16 -5.17 -14.30
C ALA A 10 9.41 -6.39 -13.39
N THR A 11 10.11 -6.20 -12.29
CA THR A 11 10.39 -7.23 -11.29
C THR A 11 9.11 -7.77 -10.63
N ILE A 12 8.20 -6.87 -10.28
CA ILE A 12 6.92 -7.23 -9.63
C ILE A 12 5.95 -7.92 -10.62
N ALA A 13 5.91 -7.51 -11.88
CA ALA A 13 5.02 -8.10 -12.91
C ALA A 13 5.37 -9.56 -13.28
N LEU A 14 6.64 -9.96 -13.18
CA LEU A 14 7.08 -11.34 -13.45
C LEU A 14 6.80 -12.32 -12.29
N LEU A 15 6.68 -11.80 -11.05
CA LEU A 15 6.36 -12.57 -9.86
C LEU A 15 5.01 -13.30 -9.92
N VAL A 16 4.10 -12.80 -10.72
CA VAL A 16 2.72 -13.30 -10.79
C VAL A 16 2.52 -14.33 -11.91
N LEU A 17 3.36 -14.31 -12.95
CA LEU A 17 3.26 -15.25 -14.07
C LEU A 17 3.87 -16.62 -13.77
N GLY A 18 4.67 -16.76 -12.70
CA GLY A 18 5.38 -18.00 -12.34
C GLY A 18 4.76 -18.83 -11.21
N GLY A 19 3.81 -18.29 -10.44
CA GLY A 19 3.33 -18.94 -9.22
C GLY A 19 1.82 -19.00 -9.07
N ALA A 20 1.12 -19.84 -9.84
CA ALA A 20 -0.22 -20.31 -9.45
C ALA A 20 -0.10 -21.29 -8.27
N SER A 21 0.44 -20.84 -7.15
CA SER A 21 0.40 -21.59 -5.89
C SER A 21 -0.80 -21.13 -5.10
N LEU A 22 -1.67 -22.06 -4.80
CA LEU A 22 -2.88 -21.92 -4.00
C LEU A 22 -2.61 -21.06 -2.75
N PHE A 23 -3.09 -19.83 -2.75
CA PHE A 23 -3.21 -19.02 -1.55
C PHE A 23 -4.38 -19.58 -0.72
N LEU A 24 -4.08 -20.35 0.32
CA LEU A 24 -5.04 -20.60 1.39
C LEU A 24 -5.09 -19.33 2.25
N ILE A 25 -6.07 -18.49 1.98
CA ILE A 25 -6.36 -17.32 2.82
C ILE A 25 -7.08 -17.83 4.04
N ASP A 26 -6.41 -17.82 5.17
CA ASP A 26 -7.06 -17.97 6.47
C ASP A 26 -7.77 -16.65 6.77
N THR A 27 -9.11 -16.63 6.67
CA THR A 27 -9.95 -15.47 6.93
C THR A 27 -10.14 -15.17 8.42
N SER A 28 -9.47 -15.92 9.31
CA SER A 28 -9.47 -15.65 10.73
C SER A 28 -8.27 -14.81 11.15
N HIS A 29 -8.45 -13.49 11.15
CA HIS A 29 -7.65 -12.50 11.86
C HIS A 29 -6.20 -12.27 11.45
N SER A 30 -6.03 -11.18 10.66
CA SER A 30 -4.94 -10.21 10.74
C SER A 30 -3.50 -10.72 10.70
N VAL A 31 -2.79 -10.17 9.85
CA VAL A 31 -1.43 -10.34 9.39
C VAL A 31 -1.41 -11.31 8.22
N THR A 32 -1.42 -10.76 7.03
CA THR A 32 -1.22 -11.54 5.81
C THR A 32 0.13 -12.24 5.92
N ARG A 33 0.09 -13.55 6.16
CA ARG A 33 1.29 -14.40 6.21
C ARG A 33 1.59 -14.84 4.80
N TYR A 34 2.64 -14.33 4.24
CA TYR A 34 3.11 -14.78 2.94
C TYR A 34 3.98 -16.01 3.14
N GLN A 35 3.48 -17.16 2.70
CA GLN A 35 4.24 -18.39 2.55
C GLN A 35 4.71 -18.48 1.09
N SER A 36 5.69 -17.72 0.71
CA SER A 36 6.28 -17.84 -0.61
C SER A 36 7.70 -18.39 -0.49
N GLU A 37 7.98 -19.41 -1.25
CA GLU A 37 9.32 -19.91 -1.49
C GLU A 37 10.13 -18.85 -2.24
N GLY A 38 11.37 -18.59 -1.84
CA GLY A 38 12.14 -17.55 -2.48
C GLY A 38 13.48 -17.21 -1.84
N VAL A 39 14.14 -16.26 -2.45
CA VAL A 39 15.48 -15.78 -2.11
C VAL A 39 15.46 -14.34 -1.65
N GLY A 40 16.07 -14.08 -0.50
CA GLY A 40 16.39 -12.75 0.00
C GLY A 40 17.85 -12.38 -0.26
N ILE A 41 18.11 -11.10 -0.54
CA ILE A 41 19.43 -10.49 -0.56
C ILE A 41 19.43 -9.35 0.44
N ASP A 42 20.19 -9.48 1.52
CA ASP A 42 20.23 -8.57 2.66
C ASP A 42 21.55 -7.77 2.66
N PHE A 43 21.46 -6.50 2.24
CA PHE A 43 22.59 -5.58 2.07
C PHE A 43 23.04 -4.87 3.36
N GLN A 44 22.47 -5.18 4.51
CA GLN A 44 22.58 -4.48 5.80
C GLN A 44 21.56 -3.33 5.95
N GLU A 45 21.50 -2.81 7.19
CA GLU A 45 20.69 -1.62 7.54
C GLU A 45 19.26 -1.63 6.99
N TRP A 46 18.64 -2.86 6.92
CA TRP A 46 17.23 -3.04 6.45
C TRP A 46 17.07 -3.02 4.93
N ASP A 47 18.15 -3.03 4.18
CA ASP A 47 18.13 -3.13 2.73
C ASP A 47 18.06 -4.59 2.30
N VAL A 48 16.84 -5.13 2.24
CA VAL A 48 16.57 -6.52 1.84
C VAL A 48 15.73 -6.51 0.58
N THR A 49 16.23 -7.18 -0.44
CA THR A 49 15.47 -7.46 -1.66
C THR A 49 15.02 -8.91 -1.64
N TRP A 50 13.75 -9.16 -1.91
CA TRP A 50 13.18 -10.50 -1.98
C TRP A 50 12.77 -10.86 -3.40
N THR A 51 13.07 -12.09 -3.82
CA THR A 51 12.66 -12.64 -5.11
C THR A 51 11.92 -13.95 -4.90
N ASN A 52 10.63 -14.00 -5.24
CA ASN A 52 9.85 -15.24 -5.21
C ASN A 52 10.34 -16.16 -6.31
N MET A 53 10.46 -17.44 -5.98
CA MET A 53 10.81 -18.48 -6.94
C MET A 53 10.43 -19.85 -6.40
N ASP A 54 10.23 -20.85 -7.28
CA ASP A 54 10.14 -22.25 -6.89
C ASP A 54 11.55 -22.86 -6.91
N PHE A 55 12.02 -23.40 -5.80
CA PHE A 55 13.32 -24.07 -5.71
C PHE A 55 13.36 -25.39 -6.50
N LYS A 56 12.24 -25.86 -7.05
CA LYS A 56 12.28 -26.94 -8.06
C LYS A 56 12.83 -26.46 -9.39
N ASP A 57 12.59 -25.21 -9.75
CA ASP A 57 13.11 -24.59 -10.97
C ASP A 57 14.55 -24.10 -10.78
N HIS A 58 14.90 -23.70 -9.54
CA HIS A 58 16.23 -23.22 -9.15
C HIS A 58 16.74 -24.00 -7.93
N PRO A 59 17.08 -25.32 -8.10
CA PRO A 59 17.28 -26.21 -6.96
C PRO A 59 18.58 -25.99 -6.20
N THR A 60 19.52 -25.23 -6.74
CA THR A 60 20.79 -24.97 -6.06
C THR A 60 20.90 -23.52 -5.62
N SER A 61 21.66 -23.30 -4.55
CA SER A 61 21.91 -21.97 -4.01
C SER A 61 22.50 -21.01 -5.07
N LYS A 62 23.37 -21.54 -5.94
CA LYS A 62 23.94 -20.77 -7.04
C LYS A 62 22.90 -20.38 -8.07
N SER A 63 22.12 -21.34 -8.57
CA SER A 63 21.08 -21.06 -9.57
C SER A 63 20.00 -20.11 -9.06
N ALA A 64 19.63 -20.24 -7.78
CA ALA A 64 18.64 -19.38 -7.15
C ALA A 64 19.16 -17.93 -6.97
N LEU A 65 20.42 -17.76 -6.55
CA LEU A 65 21.03 -16.44 -6.43
C LEU A 65 21.24 -15.78 -7.80
N GLU A 66 21.72 -16.52 -8.79
CA GLU A 66 21.90 -16.02 -10.16
C GLU A 66 20.58 -15.50 -10.73
N TYR A 67 19.51 -16.28 -10.58
CA TYR A 67 18.16 -15.83 -10.96
C TYR A 67 17.72 -14.58 -10.21
N ALA A 68 17.88 -14.54 -8.89
CA ALA A 68 17.49 -13.39 -8.09
C ALA A 68 18.27 -12.12 -8.46
N CYS A 69 19.57 -12.25 -8.74
CA CYS A 69 20.40 -11.13 -9.17
C CYS A 69 20.06 -10.65 -10.58
N ASP A 70 19.86 -11.56 -11.52
CA ASP A 70 19.47 -11.23 -12.91
C ASP A 70 18.12 -10.52 -12.93
N PHE A 71 17.15 -11.05 -12.17
CA PHE A 71 15.82 -10.50 -12.03
C PHE A 71 15.80 -9.07 -11.48
N ASN A 72 16.67 -8.76 -10.49
CA ASN A 72 16.77 -7.43 -9.87
C ASN A 72 17.78 -6.53 -10.58
N GLY A 73 18.50 -7.01 -11.58
CA GLY A 73 19.54 -6.27 -12.28
C GLY A 73 20.78 -6.01 -11.42
N PHE A 74 21.10 -6.89 -10.49
CA PHE A 74 22.28 -6.81 -9.63
C PHE A 74 23.50 -7.46 -10.28
N ASP A 75 24.65 -6.78 -10.17
CA ASP A 75 25.94 -7.34 -10.57
C ASP A 75 26.38 -8.38 -9.54
N LEU A 76 26.65 -9.62 -9.99
CA LEU A 76 27.03 -10.75 -9.14
C LEU A 76 28.41 -11.26 -9.54
N GLN A 77 29.30 -11.41 -8.55
CA GLN A 77 30.64 -11.93 -8.77
C GLN A 77 31.01 -13.01 -7.74
N TYR A 78 31.69 -14.05 -8.26
CA TYR A 78 32.24 -15.15 -7.47
C TYR A 78 33.76 -15.13 -7.51
N ASP A 79 34.38 -15.70 -6.47
CA ASP A 79 35.81 -16.03 -6.51
C ASP A 79 36.05 -17.35 -7.26
N SER A 80 37.34 -17.77 -7.29
CA SER A 80 37.75 -19.02 -7.96
C SER A 80 37.21 -20.29 -7.29
N GLU A 81 36.72 -20.21 -6.06
CA GLU A 81 36.15 -21.31 -5.29
C GLU A 81 34.62 -21.35 -5.38
N GLY A 82 34.00 -20.34 -6.00
CA GLY A 82 32.55 -20.21 -6.16
C GLY A 82 31.86 -19.51 -4.99
N LYS A 83 32.62 -18.85 -4.11
CA LYS A 83 32.08 -18.01 -3.03
C LYS A 83 31.63 -16.66 -3.60
N VAL A 84 30.50 -16.16 -3.16
CA VAL A 84 30.02 -14.81 -3.52
C VAL A 84 30.94 -13.76 -2.93
N VAL A 85 31.51 -12.91 -3.79
CA VAL A 85 32.39 -11.80 -3.38
C VAL A 85 31.78 -10.43 -3.60
N LYS A 86 30.75 -10.35 -4.49
CA LYS A 86 30.06 -9.07 -4.74
C LYS A 86 28.61 -9.32 -5.17
N ILE A 87 27.69 -8.53 -4.61
CA ILE A 87 26.34 -8.35 -5.14
C ILE A 87 26.09 -6.85 -5.20
N SER A 88 25.71 -6.31 -6.37
CA SER A 88 25.54 -4.87 -6.61
C SER A 88 26.81 -4.09 -6.21
N ASP A 89 26.70 -3.11 -5.31
CA ASP A 89 27.81 -2.31 -4.82
C ASP A 89 28.49 -2.88 -3.57
N SER A 90 27.96 -3.94 -2.97
CA SER A 90 28.47 -4.54 -1.74
C SER A 90 29.52 -5.62 -2.03
N VAL A 91 30.76 -5.30 -1.73
CA VAL A 91 31.93 -6.16 -1.96
C VAL A 91 32.41 -6.75 -0.66
N ALA A 92 32.60 -8.08 -0.61
CA ALA A 92 33.13 -8.78 0.56
C ALA A 92 34.54 -8.25 0.92
N ASN A 93 34.81 -8.12 2.21
CA ASN A 93 36.08 -7.63 2.74
C ASN A 93 36.54 -8.48 3.95
N GLU A 94 37.60 -8.07 4.66
CA GLU A 94 38.15 -8.84 5.78
C GLU A 94 37.18 -9.01 6.96
N ASN A 95 36.19 -8.12 7.11
CA ASN A 95 35.27 -8.11 8.26
C ASN A 95 33.82 -8.49 7.88
N THR A 96 33.45 -8.38 6.62
CA THR A 96 32.05 -8.56 6.18
C THR A 96 32.02 -9.39 4.91
N HIS A 97 31.20 -10.42 4.93
CA HIS A 97 31.11 -11.41 3.86
C HIS A 97 29.66 -11.65 3.45
N TRP A 98 29.49 -12.18 2.23
CA TRP A 98 28.21 -12.75 1.79
C TRP A 98 28.09 -14.17 2.33
N ASN A 99 27.11 -14.39 3.21
CA ASN A 99 26.80 -15.68 3.79
C ASN A 99 25.38 -16.11 3.39
N LEU A 100 25.23 -17.39 3.05
CA LEU A 100 23.93 -17.99 2.80
C LEU A 100 23.31 -18.47 4.09
N PHE A 101 22.12 -18.01 4.40
CA PHE A 101 21.30 -18.44 5.51
C PHE A 101 20.02 -19.11 5.01
N VAL A 102 19.58 -20.14 5.70
CA VAL A 102 18.32 -20.84 5.45
C VAL A 102 17.61 -21.09 6.76
N ILE A 103 16.32 -21.49 6.67
CA ILE A 103 15.55 -21.97 7.80
C ILE A 103 15.17 -23.41 7.53
N GLU A 104 15.49 -24.30 8.47
CA GLU A 104 15.06 -25.69 8.40
C GLU A 104 13.54 -25.80 8.66
N PRO A 105 12.82 -26.72 7.97
CA PRO A 105 11.41 -26.93 8.23
C PRO A 105 11.13 -27.17 9.72
N GLY A 106 10.23 -26.36 10.30
CA GLY A 106 9.88 -26.42 11.72
C GLY A 106 10.84 -25.70 12.67
N SER A 107 11.88 -25.02 12.17
CA SER A 107 12.78 -24.15 12.93
C SER A 107 12.38 -22.68 12.81
N SER A 108 12.69 -21.88 13.81
CA SER A 108 12.61 -20.42 13.80
C SER A 108 13.98 -19.75 13.84
N GLU A 109 15.05 -20.54 13.68
CA GLU A 109 16.42 -20.04 13.77
C GLU A 109 17.12 -20.09 12.41
N TRP A 110 17.93 -19.07 12.14
CA TRP A 110 18.76 -19.03 10.97
C TRP A 110 19.90 -20.04 11.07
N LYS A 111 20.10 -20.81 9.99
CA LYS A 111 21.23 -21.70 9.82
C LYS A 111 22.10 -21.20 8.68
N VAL A 112 23.38 -20.98 8.96
CA VAL A 112 24.35 -20.64 7.92
C VAL A 112 24.75 -21.89 7.13
N LEU A 113 24.78 -21.76 5.81
CA LEU A 113 25.30 -22.79 4.89
C LEU A 113 26.65 -22.32 4.32
N SER A 114 27.76 -22.82 4.89
CA SER A 114 29.08 -22.29 4.58
C SER A 114 29.80 -23.01 3.46
N THR A 115 29.59 -24.33 3.32
CA THR A 115 30.31 -25.16 2.32
C THR A 115 29.55 -26.45 2.03
N PRO A 116 29.58 -26.95 0.78
CA PRO A 116 30.08 -26.30 -0.44
C PRO A 116 29.26 -25.03 -0.75
N TYR A 117 29.81 -24.13 -1.56
CA TYR A 117 29.13 -22.87 -1.89
C TYR A 117 27.93 -23.03 -2.81
N ASP A 118 27.77 -24.19 -3.45
CA ASP A 118 26.57 -24.57 -4.20
C ASP A 118 25.79 -25.65 -3.44
N GLN A 119 24.72 -25.25 -2.75
CA GLN A 119 23.92 -26.08 -1.85
C GLN A 119 22.58 -26.44 -2.51
N ASP A 120 22.07 -27.62 -2.22
CA ASP A 120 20.70 -28.01 -2.57
C ASP A 120 19.69 -27.28 -1.66
N LEU A 121 18.82 -26.46 -2.28
CA LEU A 121 17.77 -25.68 -1.62
C LEU A 121 16.41 -26.40 -1.61
N SER A 122 16.25 -27.54 -2.26
CA SER A 122 14.96 -28.22 -2.46
C SER A 122 14.18 -28.56 -1.19
N LYS A 123 14.85 -28.58 -0.05
CA LYS A 123 14.25 -28.85 1.27
C LYS A 123 13.93 -27.58 2.09
N TYR A 124 14.26 -26.42 1.56
CA TYR A 124 14.01 -25.14 2.24
C TYR A 124 12.91 -24.38 1.48
N THR A 125 12.29 -23.45 2.15
CA THR A 125 11.35 -22.49 1.55
C THR A 125 11.94 -21.09 1.46
N VAL A 126 12.97 -20.81 2.29
CA VAL A 126 13.62 -19.52 2.39
C VAL A 126 15.13 -19.68 2.36
N ALA A 127 15.78 -18.90 1.49
CA ALA A 127 17.22 -18.73 1.46
C ALA A 127 17.55 -17.23 1.41
N ILE A 128 18.51 -16.77 2.24
CA ILE A 128 18.93 -15.37 2.27
C ILE A 128 20.43 -15.29 2.16
N TRP A 129 20.91 -14.52 1.17
CA TRP A 129 22.30 -14.05 1.17
C TRP A 129 22.37 -12.76 1.94
N ALA A 130 23.08 -12.78 3.06
CA ALA A 130 23.26 -11.61 3.90
C ALA A 130 24.72 -11.16 3.95
N TYR A 131 24.91 -9.86 3.73
CA TYR A 131 26.22 -9.19 3.84
C TYR A 131 26.50 -8.86 5.30
N ARG A 132 27.19 -9.77 6.02
CA ARG A 132 27.34 -9.74 7.48
C ARG A 132 28.75 -10.06 7.93
N ALA A 133 29.09 -9.58 9.14
CA ALA A 133 30.26 -10.03 9.86
C ALA A 133 30.08 -11.46 10.40
N ASP A 134 31.17 -12.13 10.76
CA ASP A 134 31.13 -13.47 11.31
C ASP A 134 30.31 -13.51 12.60
N GLY A 135 29.36 -14.44 12.66
CA GLY A 135 28.47 -14.63 13.80
C GLY A 135 27.20 -13.75 13.78
N GLU A 136 27.09 -12.83 12.85
CA GLU A 136 25.84 -12.06 12.64
C GLU A 136 24.86 -12.86 11.77
N VAL A 137 23.57 -12.60 11.97
CA VAL A 137 22.46 -13.22 11.22
C VAL A 137 21.78 -12.16 10.32
N PRO A 138 20.94 -12.58 9.35
CA PRO A 138 20.16 -11.66 8.54
C PRO A 138 19.32 -10.71 9.39
N THR A 139 19.07 -9.49 8.87
CA THR A 139 18.20 -8.51 9.55
C THR A 139 16.70 -8.87 9.48
N VAL A 140 16.32 -9.85 8.70
CA VAL A 140 14.94 -10.32 8.61
C VAL A 140 14.60 -11.27 9.77
N ALA A 141 13.44 -11.04 10.38
CA ALA A 141 12.90 -11.95 11.39
C ALA A 141 12.12 -13.08 10.75
N VAL A 142 12.03 -14.19 11.48
CA VAL A 142 11.25 -15.36 11.11
C VAL A 142 10.07 -15.47 12.06
N ASP A 143 8.92 -15.92 11.58
CA ASP A 143 7.83 -16.25 12.50
C ASP A 143 8.20 -17.44 13.40
N GLY A 144 7.52 -17.58 14.53
CA GLY A 144 7.81 -18.65 15.50
C GLY A 144 7.59 -20.06 14.96
N THR A 145 7.09 -20.21 13.73
CA THR A 145 6.88 -21.51 13.05
C THR A 145 7.96 -21.79 12.01
N GLY A 146 8.82 -20.82 11.68
CA GLY A 146 9.81 -20.93 10.61
C GLY A 146 9.23 -20.96 9.21
N SER A 147 7.95 -20.64 9.04
CA SER A 147 7.24 -20.73 7.76
C SER A 147 7.11 -19.38 7.03
N SER A 148 7.40 -18.26 7.69
CA SER A 148 7.31 -16.94 7.11
C SER A 148 8.47 -16.06 7.54
N VAL A 149 8.99 -15.27 6.63
CA VAL A 149 10.07 -14.30 6.87
C VAL A 149 9.47 -12.91 6.91
N PHE A 150 9.72 -12.19 7.98
CA PHE A 150 9.33 -10.80 8.13
C PHE A 150 10.57 -9.93 8.19
N GLY A 151 10.46 -8.68 7.77
CA GLY A 151 11.48 -7.67 8.08
C GLY A 151 11.74 -7.64 9.59
N TYR A 152 12.93 -7.26 10.00
CA TYR A 152 13.31 -7.23 11.43
C TYR A 152 12.49 -6.14 12.14
N PRO A 153 11.46 -6.48 12.95
CA PRO A 153 10.68 -5.47 13.64
C PRO A 153 11.56 -4.80 14.67
N GLN A 154 11.90 -3.55 14.44
CA GLN A 154 12.38 -2.72 15.53
C GLN A 154 11.28 -2.68 16.56
N LYS A 155 11.62 -2.92 17.82
CA LYS A 155 10.71 -2.65 18.94
C LYS A 155 10.56 -1.14 19.12
N ARG A 156 10.04 -0.46 18.09
CA ARG A 156 9.83 0.99 18.11
C ARG A 156 8.42 1.28 18.56
N ARG A 157 8.32 2.21 19.45
CA ARG A 157 7.05 2.82 19.86
C ARG A 157 6.68 3.87 18.82
N SER A 158 5.71 3.59 17.99
CA SER A 158 5.35 4.45 16.87
C SER A 158 4.05 5.23 17.11
N ILE A 159 3.98 6.43 16.54
CA ILE A 159 2.76 7.24 16.47
C ILE A 159 2.48 7.59 15.02
N THR A 160 1.22 7.53 14.63
CA THR A 160 0.72 8.01 13.34
C THR A 160 -0.27 9.14 13.55
N LEU A 161 -0.13 10.25 12.81
CA LEU A 161 -0.94 11.45 13.01
C LEU A 161 -2.09 11.60 12.02
N SER A 162 -2.32 10.60 11.14
CA SER A 162 -3.47 10.59 10.24
C SER A 162 -4.03 9.18 10.06
N PRO A 163 -5.32 9.04 9.68
CA PRO A 163 -5.93 7.74 9.39
C PRO A 163 -5.20 6.95 8.29
N SER A 164 -4.78 7.62 7.21
CA SER A 164 -4.04 6.99 6.11
C SER A 164 -2.71 6.39 6.59
N LEU A 165 -1.95 7.12 7.43
CA LEU A 165 -0.70 6.63 8.01
C LEU A 165 -0.92 5.48 8.99
N THR A 166 -2.05 5.46 9.72
CA THR A 166 -2.41 4.35 10.59
C THR A 166 -2.72 3.09 9.79
N GLU A 167 -3.42 3.23 8.66
CA GLU A 167 -3.67 2.13 7.72
C GLU A 167 -2.38 1.60 7.10
N MET A 168 -1.47 2.50 6.69
CA MET A 168 -0.14 2.13 6.19
C MET A 168 0.66 1.36 7.24
N MET A 169 0.67 1.83 8.50
CA MET A 169 1.34 1.15 9.61
C MET A 169 0.81 -0.27 9.82
N SER A 170 -0.51 -0.44 9.74
CA SER A 170 -1.12 -1.77 9.82
C SER A 170 -0.69 -2.64 8.63
N ALA A 171 -0.77 -2.10 7.43
CA ALA A 171 -0.50 -2.82 6.19
C ALA A 171 0.96 -3.30 6.08
N VAL A 172 1.94 -2.53 6.58
CA VAL A 172 3.34 -2.96 6.65
C VAL A 172 3.62 -3.93 7.82
N GLY A 173 2.61 -4.27 8.64
CA GLY A 173 2.74 -5.20 9.77
C GLY A 173 3.09 -4.54 11.11
N GLY A 174 3.14 -3.21 11.17
CA GLY A 174 3.60 -2.44 12.34
C GLY A 174 2.51 -2.08 13.36
N ILE A 175 1.27 -2.55 13.21
CA ILE A 175 0.13 -2.14 14.07
C ILE A 175 0.41 -2.27 15.57
N LYS A 176 1.10 -3.34 15.99
CA LYS A 176 1.44 -3.61 17.40
C LYS A 176 2.52 -2.69 17.96
N THR A 177 3.15 -1.89 17.14
CA THR A 177 4.14 -0.89 17.57
C THR A 177 3.47 0.44 17.91
N LEU A 178 2.20 0.61 17.52
CA LEU A 178 1.46 1.85 17.76
C LEU A 178 1.25 2.07 19.26
N VAL A 179 1.64 3.26 19.72
CA VAL A 179 1.37 3.77 21.07
C VAL A 179 0.49 5.01 21.05
N GLY A 180 0.23 5.58 19.87
CA GLY A 180 -0.66 6.71 19.67
C GLY A 180 -1.12 6.88 18.24
N THR A 181 -2.35 7.38 18.07
CA THR A 181 -2.93 7.75 16.78
C THR A 181 -3.76 9.02 16.92
N ASP A 182 -4.12 9.65 15.79
CA ASP A 182 -5.14 10.66 15.76
C ASP A 182 -6.53 10.08 16.16
N LYS A 183 -7.51 10.94 16.43
CA LYS A 183 -8.83 10.49 16.89
C LYS A 183 -9.68 9.80 15.81
N TYR A 184 -9.40 10.05 14.51
CA TYR A 184 -10.18 9.52 13.39
C TYR A 184 -9.64 8.20 12.85
N SER A 185 -8.46 7.77 13.28
CA SER A 185 -7.92 6.46 12.94
C SER A 185 -8.81 5.36 13.51
N ASN A 186 -9.50 4.63 12.65
CA ASN A 186 -10.50 3.61 13.00
C ASN A 186 -10.35 2.31 12.20
N TYR A 187 -9.39 2.26 11.28
CA TYR A 187 -9.13 1.09 10.46
C TYR A 187 -7.66 0.65 10.57
N PRO A 188 -7.36 -0.67 10.62
CA PRO A 188 -8.34 -1.76 10.79
C PRO A 188 -9.03 -1.71 12.17
N GLU A 189 -10.09 -2.51 12.36
CA GLU A 189 -10.86 -2.55 13.59
C GLU A 189 -9.99 -2.82 14.84
N GLU A 190 -8.83 -3.45 14.66
CA GLU A 190 -7.84 -3.67 15.71
C GLU A 190 -7.39 -2.37 16.37
N VAL A 191 -7.28 -1.27 15.64
CA VAL A 191 -6.96 0.07 16.17
C VAL A 191 -7.98 0.49 17.24
N LEU A 192 -9.27 0.28 16.96
CA LEU A 192 -10.35 0.61 17.91
C LEU A 192 -10.27 -0.29 19.15
N ARG A 193 -9.99 -1.57 18.97
CA ARG A 193 -9.80 -2.52 20.09
C ARG A 193 -8.61 -2.14 20.96
N MET A 194 -7.46 -1.83 20.37
CA MET A 194 -6.26 -1.41 21.09
C MET A 194 -6.48 -0.08 21.82
N ARG A 195 -7.22 0.85 21.21
CA ARG A 195 -7.60 2.11 21.86
C ARG A 195 -8.53 1.89 23.06
N ALA A 196 -9.55 1.05 22.91
CA ALA A 196 -10.47 0.70 23.99
C ALA A 196 -9.76 -0.05 25.14
N GLY A 197 -8.75 -0.85 24.83
CA GLY A 197 -7.87 -1.53 25.79
C GLY A 197 -6.87 -0.61 26.49
N GLY A 198 -6.67 0.62 25.99
CA GLY A 198 -5.69 1.56 26.53
C GLY A 198 -4.26 1.36 26.01
N ASP A 199 -4.05 0.49 25.02
CA ASP A 199 -2.75 0.22 24.41
C ASP A 199 -2.30 1.37 23.48
N ILE A 200 -3.26 2.08 22.89
CA ILE A 200 -3.03 3.22 21.99
C ILE A 200 -3.68 4.48 22.58
N ALA A 201 -2.90 5.56 22.71
CA ALA A 201 -3.40 6.87 23.10
C ALA A 201 -3.98 7.64 21.90
N VAL A 202 -5.00 8.46 22.12
CA VAL A 202 -5.40 9.50 21.17
C VAL A 202 -4.50 10.71 21.39
N VAL A 203 -3.68 11.04 20.37
CA VAL A 203 -2.67 12.12 20.47
C VAL A 203 -3.10 13.41 19.77
N GLY A 204 -4.39 13.59 19.59
CA GLY A 204 -4.98 14.80 19.02
C GLY A 204 -5.91 14.51 17.85
N ASP A 205 -6.20 15.56 17.13
CA ASP A 205 -7.00 15.55 15.91
C ASP A 205 -6.08 15.49 14.67
N TYR A 206 -6.59 15.01 13.55
CA TYR A 206 -5.87 14.99 12.28
C TYR A 206 -5.30 16.36 11.89
N THR A 207 -6.06 17.43 12.12
CA THR A 207 -5.62 18.79 11.80
C THR A 207 -4.84 19.47 12.94
N THR A 208 -5.00 18.98 14.17
CA THR A 208 -4.44 19.59 15.39
C THR A 208 -3.84 18.53 16.33
N PRO A 209 -2.67 17.96 15.96
CA PRO A 209 -1.98 17.00 16.81
C PRO A 209 -1.53 17.67 18.12
N ASN A 210 -1.62 16.94 19.23
CA ASN A 210 -1.30 17.44 20.56
C ASN A 210 0.10 17.02 21.02
N PHE A 211 1.00 17.97 21.12
CA PHE A 211 2.41 17.72 21.47
C PHE A 211 2.58 17.04 22.83
N GLU A 212 1.86 17.50 23.85
CA GLU A 212 1.96 16.94 25.21
C GLU A 212 1.48 15.49 25.25
N SER A 213 0.41 15.17 24.53
CA SER A 213 -0.10 13.79 24.41
C SER A 213 0.88 12.89 23.66
N ILE A 214 1.53 13.40 22.59
CA ILE A 214 2.59 12.69 21.87
C ILE A 214 3.75 12.38 22.81
N MET A 215 4.26 13.39 23.53
CA MET A 215 5.38 13.21 24.46
C MET A 215 5.03 12.26 25.62
N LYS A 216 3.78 12.31 26.13
CA LYS A 216 3.31 11.39 27.16
C LYS A 216 3.25 9.94 26.69
N ALA A 217 2.98 9.72 25.42
CA ALA A 217 2.99 8.38 24.83
C ALA A 217 4.41 7.82 24.62
N ASP A 218 5.46 8.63 24.83
CA ASP A 218 6.88 8.23 24.77
C ASP A 218 7.24 7.47 23.50
N PRO A 219 7.10 8.08 22.31
CA PRO A 219 7.37 7.43 21.04
C PRO A 219 8.88 7.46 20.68
N ASP A 220 9.32 6.42 19.97
CA ASP A 220 10.63 6.41 19.28
C ASP A 220 10.55 7.11 17.92
N VAL A 221 9.38 7.01 17.26
CA VAL A 221 9.15 7.62 15.94
C VAL A 221 7.70 8.10 15.78
N VAL A 222 7.55 9.26 15.16
CA VAL A 222 6.25 9.86 14.83
C VAL A 222 6.15 10.08 13.32
N PHE A 223 5.12 9.51 12.69
CA PHE A 223 4.82 9.71 11.28
C PHE A 223 3.82 10.84 11.13
N CYS A 224 4.21 11.86 10.38
CA CYS A 224 3.47 13.10 10.15
C CYS A 224 3.03 13.18 8.69
N ASP A 225 1.83 13.68 8.43
CA ASP A 225 1.25 13.83 7.10
C ASP A 225 1.69 15.16 6.46
N GLY A 226 2.32 15.11 5.29
CA GLY A 226 2.85 16.27 4.58
C GLY A 226 1.80 17.23 4.05
N SER A 227 0.55 16.78 3.90
CA SER A 227 -0.57 17.62 3.49
C SER A 227 -1.02 18.62 4.57
N GLN A 228 -0.60 18.41 5.83
CA GLN A 228 -1.07 19.18 6.97
C GLN A 228 -0.01 20.14 7.51
N TYR A 229 -0.27 21.43 7.43
CA TYR A 229 0.66 22.45 7.94
C TYR A 229 1.05 22.23 9.42
N ASN A 230 0.09 21.87 10.26
CA ASN A 230 0.36 21.62 11.69
C ASN A 230 1.23 20.38 11.93
N HIS A 231 1.22 19.40 11.00
CA HIS A 231 2.14 18.25 11.05
C HIS A 231 3.57 18.67 10.71
N ILE A 232 3.76 19.55 9.72
CA ILE A 232 5.07 20.12 9.39
C ILE A 232 5.62 20.87 10.61
N GLN A 233 4.81 21.67 11.28
CA GLN A 233 5.19 22.35 12.53
C GLN A 233 5.51 21.36 13.66
N MET A 234 4.78 20.24 13.74
CA MET A 234 5.01 19.19 14.73
C MET A 234 6.37 18.53 14.54
N VAL A 235 6.79 18.23 13.31
CA VAL A 235 8.12 17.70 12.99
C VAL A 235 9.22 18.59 13.58
N GLU A 236 9.12 19.91 13.38
CA GLU A 236 10.10 20.87 13.90
C GLU A 236 10.11 20.93 15.45
N ARG A 237 8.96 20.73 16.08
CA ARG A 237 8.86 20.69 17.55
C ARG A 237 9.48 19.41 18.12
N LEU A 238 9.17 18.24 17.52
CA LEU A 238 9.68 16.94 17.95
C LEU A 238 11.21 16.85 17.78
N LYS A 239 11.74 17.39 16.69
CA LYS A 239 13.17 17.47 16.42
C LYS A 239 13.93 18.21 17.51
N LYS A 240 13.36 19.28 18.07
CA LYS A 240 13.98 20.06 19.19
C LYS A 240 14.11 19.28 20.49
N VAL A 241 13.34 18.23 20.67
CA VAL A 241 13.37 17.34 21.84
C VAL A 241 13.96 15.97 21.52
N ASN A 242 14.63 15.83 20.37
CA ASN A 242 15.28 14.61 19.88
C ASN A 242 14.34 13.40 19.71
N VAL A 243 13.08 13.64 19.38
CA VAL A 243 12.15 12.59 18.94
C VAL A 243 12.21 12.50 17.42
N CYS A 244 12.42 11.29 16.88
CA CYS A 244 12.41 11.04 15.46
C CYS A 244 11.02 11.34 14.90
N ALA A 245 10.92 12.26 13.94
CA ALA A 245 9.70 12.58 13.26
C ALA A 245 9.91 12.54 11.75
N ILE A 246 9.05 11.83 11.04
CA ILE A 246 9.14 11.63 9.60
C ILE A 246 7.93 12.29 8.94
N LEU A 247 8.21 13.26 8.07
CA LEU A 247 7.20 13.88 7.23
C LEU A 247 7.00 13.02 5.99
N MET A 248 5.83 12.43 5.87
CA MET A 248 5.43 11.61 4.72
C MET A 248 4.95 12.50 3.57
N TYR A 249 4.99 12.00 2.34
CA TYR A 249 4.43 12.72 1.20
C TYR A 249 2.92 12.97 1.34
N GLU A 250 2.43 13.97 0.65
CA GLU A 250 1.02 14.40 0.71
C GLU A 250 0.00 13.37 0.17
N GLY A 251 0.46 12.30 -0.49
CA GLY A 251 -0.45 11.29 -1.06
C GLY A 251 -1.25 11.83 -2.25
N THR A 252 -0.62 12.63 -3.10
CA THR A 252 -1.23 13.28 -4.27
C THR A 252 -1.37 12.36 -5.49
N SER A 253 -0.72 11.19 -5.46
CA SER A 253 -0.77 10.18 -6.52
C SER A 253 -0.65 8.77 -5.93
N ILE A 254 -0.93 7.77 -6.74
CA ILE A 254 -0.69 6.36 -6.40
C ILE A 254 0.80 6.15 -6.08
N ASP A 255 1.71 6.72 -6.87
CA ASP A 255 3.15 6.60 -6.64
C ASP A 255 3.57 7.16 -5.29
N THR A 256 3.07 8.34 -4.89
CA THR A 256 3.40 8.93 -3.58
C THR A 256 2.82 8.13 -2.41
N ILE A 257 1.69 7.46 -2.60
CA ILE A 257 1.13 6.53 -1.60
C ILE A 257 2.06 5.31 -1.46
N MET A 258 2.49 4.73 -2.58
CA MET A 258 3.40 3.58 -2.58
C MET A 258 4.76 3.94 -1.96
N ASP A 259 5.31 5.12 -2.26
CA ASP A 259 6.54 5.62 -1.63
C ASP A 259 6.38 5.78 -0.11
N ASN A 260 5.25 6.30 0.36
CA ASN A 260 4.97 6.41 1.80
C ASN A 260 4.92 5.03 2.47
N ILE A 261 4.26 4.06 1.87
CA ILE A 261 4.22 2.68 2.36
C ILE A 261 5.63 2.10 2.42
N TYR A 262 6.44 2.28 1.37
CA TYR A 262 7.82 1.83 1.30
C TYR A 262 8.69 2.46 2.41
N ILE A 263 8.63 3.79 2.55
CA ILE A 263 9.37 4.54 3.60
C ILE A 263 8.97 4.02 4.99
N MET A 264 7.67 3.89 5.26
CA MET A 264 7.19 3.42 6.57
C MET A 264 7.70 2.01 6.88
N GLY A 265 7.60 1.09 5.93
CA GLY A 265 8.09 -0.27 6.09
C GLY A 265 9.59 -0.33 6.36
N ARG A 266 10.37 0.47 5.65
CA ARG A 266 11.84 0.60 5.85
C ARG A 266 12.17 1.14 7.24
N VAL A 267 11.54 2.23 7.65
CA VAL A 267 11.75 2.86 8.97
C VAL A 267 11.38 1.91 10.11
N MET A 268 10.32 1.14 9.93
CA MET A 268 9.82 0.20 10.94
C MET A 268 10.49 -1.19 10.88
N GLY A 269 11.34 -1.44 9.87
CA GLY A 269 12.04 -2.71 9.71
C GLY A 269 11.20 -3.85 9.14
N TYR A 270 10.08 -3.54 8.48
CA TYR A 270 9.20 -4.52 7.84
C TYR A 270 9.40 -4.57 6.30
N SER A 271 10.64 -4.41 5.83
CA SER A 271 10.95 -4.25 4.41
C SER A 271 10.36 -5.35 3.54
N LEU A 272 10.49 -6.63 3.95
CA LEU A 272 9.97 -7.74 3.15
C LEU A 272 8.43 -7.71 3.05
N GLY A 273 7.73 -7.60 4.18
CA GLY A 273 6.27 -7.52 4.18
C GLY A 273 5.76 -6.33 3.36
N THR A 274 6.51 -5.25 3.38
CA THR A 274 6.21 -4.04 2.59
C THR A 274 6.37 -4.29 1.09
N GLU A 275 7.45 -4.91 0.65
CA GLU A 275 7.67 -5.21 -0.77
C GLU A 275 6.60 -6.17 -1.32
N ILE A 276 6.21 -7.18 -0.54
CA ILE A 276 5.15 -8.10 -0.91
C ILE A 276 3.82 -7.34 -1.05
N MET A 277 3.47 -6.51 -0.07
CA MET A 277 2.24 -5.73 -0.12
C MET A 277 2.21 -4.77 -1.31
N LEU A 278 3.31 -4.06 -1.58
CA LEU A 278 3.42 -3.18 -2.75
C LEU A 278 3.28 -3.97 -4.06
N GLY A 279 3.82 -5.20 -4.08
CA GLY A 279 3.67 -6.13 -5.19
C GLY A 279 2.21 -6.52 -5.43
N ASP A 280 1.48 -6.86 -4.37
CA ASP A 280 0.06 -7.23 -4.46
C ASP A 280 -0.81 -6.07 -4.93
N LEU A 281 -0.58 -4.85 -4.39
CA LEU A 281 -1.28 -3.63 -4.81
C LEU A 281 -1.05 -3.35 -6.30
N LYS A 282 0.21 -3.40 -6.73
CA LYS A 282 0.55 -3.21 -8.14
C LYS A 282 -0.08 -4.27 -9.03
N TYR A 283 -0.02 -5.54 -8.64
CA TYR A 283 -0.62 -6.62 -9.41
C TYR A 283 -2.12 -6.43 -9.59
N ALA A 284 -2.85 -6.05 -8.55
CA ALA A 284 -4.26 -5.78 -8.64
C ALA A 284 -4.55 -4.63 -9.63
N MET A 285 -3.80 -3.54 -9.56
CA MET A 285 -3.91 -2.41 -10.49
C MET A 285 -3.61 -2.83 -11.93
N ASP A 286 -2.48 -3.50 -12.17
CA ASP A 286 -2.06 -3.96 -13.49
C ASP A 286 -3.07 -4.97 -14.09
N SER A 287 -3.69 -5.81 -13.24
CA SER A 287 -4.72 -6.75 -13.68
C SER A 287 -5.96 -6.03 -14.20
N MET A 288 -6.45 -5.03 -13.48
CA MET A 288 -7.60 -4.22 -13.92
C MET A 288 -7.28 -3.43 -15.19
N MET A 289 -6.10 -2.80 -15.26
CA MET A 289 -5.65 -2.06 -16.45
C MET A 289 -5.51 -2.99 -17.66
N THR A 290 -4.99 -4.21 -17.49
CA THR A 290 -4.87 -5.20 -18.57
C THR A 290 -6.24 -5.59 -19.12
N VAL A 291 -7.24 -5.77 -18.26
CA VAL A 291 -8.62 -6.05 -18.68
C VAL A 291 -9.19 -4.88 -19.48
N LEU A 292 -8.97 -3.65 -19.04
CA LEU A 292 -9.38 -2.44 -19.77
C LEU A 292 -8.67 -2.32 -21.11
N ASP A 293 -7.35 -2.49 -21.17
CA ASP A 293 -6.52 -2.38 -22.38
C ASP A 293 -6.90 -3.41 -23.45
N THR A 294 -7.34 -4.59 -23.04
CA THR A 294 -7.69 -5.68 -23.96
C THR A 294 -9.17 -5.70 -24.35
N SER A 295 -10.01 -4.89 -23.67
CA SER A 295 -11.44 -4.85 -23.94
C SER A 295 -11.80 -3.88 -25.04
N SER A 296 -12.58 -4.35 -26.03
CA SER A 296 -13.16 -3.48 -27.06
C SER A 296 -14.34 -2.64 -26.54
N SER A 297 -14.85 -2.93 -25.37
CA SER A 297 -15.98 -2.23 -24.74
C SER A 297 -15.52 -1.10 -23.80
N ALA A 298 -14.23 -1.03 -23.46
CA ALA A 298 -13.69 0.05 -22.63
C ALA A 298 -13.89 1.41 -23.33
N GLN A 299 -14.48 2.37 -22.61
CA GLN A 299 -14.73 3.72 -23.13
C GLN A 299 -14.26 4.77 -22.12
N THR A 300 -13.71 5.86 -22.64
CA THR A 300 -13.38 7.01 -21.80
C THR A 300 -14.64 7.80 -21.46
N ARG A 301 -14.94 7.92 -20.17
CA ARG A 301 -16.07 8.70 -19.64
C ARG A 301 -15.59 9.97 -18.94
N ASP A 302 -16.41 11.03 -19.02
CA ASP A 302 -16.15 12.29 -18.33
C ASP A 302 -16.60 12.20 -16.87
N VAL A 303 -15.66 12.33 -15.95
CA VAL A 303 -15.85 12.04 -14.53
C VAL A 303 -15.64 13.27 -13.67
N MET A 304 -16.50 13.48 -12.70
CA MET A 304 -16.32 14.38 -11.58
C MET A 304 -16.30 13.57 -10.29
N ILE A 305 -15.25 13.72 -9.48
CA ILE A 305 -15.24 13.27 -8.08
C ILE A 305 -15.44 14.48 -7.17
N SER A 306 -16.40 14.39 -6.27
CA SER A 306 -16.79 15.46 -5.35
C SER A 306 -16.89 14.98 -3.91
N LEU A 307 -16.57 15.85 -2.93
CA LEU A 307 -16.72 15.53 -1.51
C LEU A 307 -18.12 15.85 -0.96
N SER A 308 -18.97 16.46 -1.76
CA SER A 308 -20.38 16.75 -1.40
C SER A 308 -21.26 16.97 -2.63
N GLY A 309 -22.57 16.96 -2.42
CA GLY A 309 -23.58 17.32 -3.44
C GLY A 309 -24.11 18.74 -3.28
N ASP A 310 -23.42 19.63 -2.58
CA ASP A 310 -23.90 20.98 -2.30
C ASP A 310 -23.62 21.96 -3.49
N MET A 311 -23.99 23.23 -3.29
CA MET A 311 -23.85 24.26 -4.33
C MET A 311 -22.42 24.71 -4.57
N SER A 312 -21.51 24.37 -3.66
CA SER A 312 -20.12 24.82 -3.68
C SER A 312 -19.18 23.69 -3.23
N PRO A 313 -19.12 22.60 -4.01
CA PRO A 313 -18.41 21.40 -3.61
C PRO A 313 -16.89 21.54 -3.75
N TRP A 314 -16.17 20.72 -2.98
CA TRP A 314 -14.79 20.39 -3.27
C TRP A 314 -14.75 19.27 -4.30
N VAL A 315 -13.99 19.46 -5.37
CA VAL A 315 -13.82 18.47 -6.44
C VAL A 315 -12.34 18.09 -6.59
N SER A 316 -12.12 16.86 -7.01
CA SER A 316 -10.78 16.37 -7.35
C SER A 316 -10.30 16.99 -8.66
N GLY A 317 -9.16 17.66 -8.64
CA GLY A 317 -8.40 18.10 -9.81
C GLY A 317 -7.22 17.17 -10.12
N SER A 318 -6.22 17.69 -10.84
CA SER A 318 -4.90 17.04 -10.97
C SER A 318 -4.18 17.04 -9.61
N TYR A 319 -3.11 16.23 -9.48
CA TYR A 319 -2.38 16.08 -8.21
C TYR A 319 -3.27 15.69 -7.02
N THR A 320 -4.28 14.84 -7.29
CA THR A 320 -5.03 14.11 -6.28
C THR A 320 -4.98 12.63 -6.61
N PHE A 321 -4.81 11.75 -5.62
CA PHE A 321 -4.82 10.30 -5.90
C PHE A 321 -6.16 9.85 -6.50
N ALA A 322 -7.26 10.53 -6.16
CA ALA A 322 -8.56 10.24 -6.74
C ALA A 322 -8.62 10.58 -8.25
N GLY A 323 -8.03 11.70 -8.67
CA GLY A 323 -7.87 12.06 -10.08
C GLY A 323 -6.95 11.11 -10.83
N ASP A 324 -5.89 10.65 -10.17
CA ASP A 324 -4.95 9.65 -10.70
C ASP A 324 -5.66 8.31 -10.95
N ILE A 325 -6.44 7.83 -9.97
CA ILE A 325 -7.27 6.63 -10.11
C ILE A 325 -8.27 6.75 -11.27
N VAL A 326 -8.97 7.88 -11.41
CA VAL A 326 -9.89 8.11 -12.54
C VAL A 326 -9.15 7.90 -13.86
N THR A 327 -7.95 8.47 -14.00
CA THR A 327 -7.14 8.37 -15.21
C THR A 327 -6.69 6.92 -15.47
N CYS A 328 -6.21 6.22 -14.45
CA CYS A 328 -5.81 4.82 -14.54
C CYS A 328 -6.98 3.89 -14.93
N MET A 329 -8.20 4.22 -14.52
CA MET A 329 -9.40 3.42 -14.80
C MET A 329 -10.17 3.93 -16.05
N TYR A 330 -9.49 4.58 -16.99
CA TYR A 330 -10.02 5.04 -18.28
C TYR A 330 -11.05 6.17 -18.18
N GLY A 331 -11.10 6.88 -17.05
CA GLY A 331 -11.88 8.09 -16.91
C GLY A 331 -11.10 9.33 -17.37
N ARG A 332 -11.82 10.37 -17.74
CA ARG A 332 -11.29 11.73 -17.94
C ARG A 332 -11.83 12.63 -16.82
N ASN A 333 -10.96 13.04 -15.90
CA ASN A 333 -11.36 13.98 -14.87
C ASN A 333 -11.64 15.35 -15.51
N VAL A 334 -12.88 15.83 -15.41
CA VAL A 334 -13.33 17.09 -16.03
C VAL A 334 -12.73 18.35 -15.39
N PHE A 335 -12.06 18.19 -14.22
CA PHE A 335 -11.35 19.26 -13.51
C PHE A 335 -9.83 19.07 -13.48
N SER A 336 -9.29 18.27 -14.41
CA SER A 336 -7.84 17.99 -14.48
C SER A 336 -6.97 19.20 -14.85
N ASP A 337 -7.56 20.32 -15.22
CA ASP A 337 -6.90 21.62 -15.42
C ASP A 337 -6.69 22.42 -14.12
N MET A 338 -7.19 21.91 -12.98
CA MET A 338 -7.06 22.51 -11.66
C MET A 338 -6.22 21.62 -10.75
N ASP A 339 -5.34 22.20 -9.94
CA ASP A 339 -4.43 21.47 -9.09
C ASP A 339 -5.04 21.17 -7.70
N GLY A 340 -4.94 19.93 -7.25
CA GLY A 340 -5.39 19.48 -5.93
C GLY A 340 -6.91 19.38 -5.80
N TRP A 341 -7.37 19.37 -4.56
CA TRP A 341 -8.79 19.48 -4.26
C TRP A 341 -9.21 20.95 -4.36
N VAL A 342 -10.19 21.25 -5.22
CA VAL A 342 -10.58 22.61 -5.56
C VAL A 342 -12.02 22.87 -5.18
N HIS A 343 -12.25 24.03 -4.56
CA HIS A 343 -13.59 24.49 -4.24
C HIS A 343 -14.19 25.21 -5.45
N ILE A 344 -15.27 24.69 -6.00
CA ILE A 344 -15.94 25.23 -7.19
C ILE A 344 -17.37 25.66 -6.86
N ASN A 345 -18.03 26.35 -7.78
CA ASN A 345 -19.46 26.62 -7.71
C ASN A 345 -20.26 25.68 -8.65
N SER A 346 -21.56 25.60 -8.44
CA SER A 346 -22.45 24.73 -9.24
C SER A 346 -22.50 25.09 -10.73
N GLU A 347 -22.22 26.34 -11.11
CA GLU A 347 -22.14 26.73 -12.52
C GLU A 347 -20.98 26.03 -13.25
N MET A 348 -19.87 25.76 -12.52
CA MET A 348 -18.76 25.01 -13.08
C MET A 348 -19.11 23.54 -13.29
N VAL A 349 -20.00 22.95 -12.47
CA VAL A 349 -20.47 21.58 -12.64
C VAL A 349 -21.22 21.42 -13.97
N ILE A 350 -22.20 22.29 -14.23
CA ILE A 350 -22.95 22.22 -15.50
C ILE A 350 -22.08 22.61 -16.71
N LYS A 351 -21.15 23.52 -16.55
CA LYS A 351 -20.25 23.94 -17.63
C LYS A 351 -19.34 22.80 -18.09
N ASN A 352 -18.79 22.01 -17.15
CA ASN A 352 -17.93 20.87 -17.46
C ASN A 352 -18.73 19.60 -17.80
N ASN A 353 -20.02 19.55 -17.50
CA ASN A 353 -20.99 18.54 -17.91
C ASN A 353 -20.49 17.10 -17.80
N PRO A 354 -20.11 16.60 -16.59
CA PRO A 354 -19.64 15.23 -16.44
C PRO A 354 -20.72 14.22 -16.84
N SER A 355 -20.30 13.10 -17.43
CA SER A 355 -21.16 11.96 -17.72
C SER A 355 -21.28 10.96 -16.55
N VAL A 356 -20.37 11.06 -15.59
CA VAL A 356 -20.39 10.31 -14.33
C VAL A 356 -20.01 11.24 -13.19
N ILE A 357 -20.75 11.17 -12.09
CA ILE A 357 -20.41 11.88 -10.84
C ILE A 357 -20.28 10.85 -9.73
N ILE A 358 -19.14 10.91 -9.01
CA ILE A 358 -18.89 10.12 -7.82
C ILE A 358 -18.82 11.06 -6.63
N ILE A 359 -19.72 10.94 -5.68
CA ILE A 359 -19.76 11.74 -4.45
C ILE A 359 -19.18 10.90 -3.32
N LEU A 360 -18.06 11.37 -2.76
CA LEU A 360 -17.36 10.77 -1.61
C LEU A 360 -17.73 11.52 -0.35
N THR A 361 -18.49 10.92 0.54
CA THR A 361 -18.88 11.58 1.79
C THR A 361 -19.16 10.55 2.88
N ILE A 362 -19.20 10.98 4.12
CA ILE A 362 -19.62 10.17 5.28
C ILE A 362 -20.92 10.71 5.92
N ASP A 363 -21.53 11.72 5.28
CA ASP A 363 -22.69 12.43 5.84
C ASP A 363 -24.04 11.71 5.56
N TYR A 364 -24.04 10.72 4.69
CA TYR A 364 -25.21 9.93 4.31
C TYR A 364 -24.97 8.45 4.60
N GLY A 365 -26.05 7.72 4.93
CA GLY A 365 -26.00 6.26 4.97
C GLY A 365 -26.12 5.64 3.57
N ALA A 366 -25.60 4.43 3.41
CA ALA A 366 -25.68 3.67 2.16
C ALA A 366 -27.08 3.02 1.99
N THR A 367 -28.11 3.83 1.92
CA THR A 367 -29.50 3.40 1.75
C THR A 367 -30.20 4.13 0.60
N GLN A 368 -31.22 3.50 0.01
CA GLN A 368 -32.02 4.13 -1.04
C GLN A 368 -32.62 5.47 -0.56
N SER A 369 -33.08 5.54 0.69
CA SER A 369 -33.68 6.75 1.25
C SER A 369 -32.69 7.91 1.32
N GLU A 370 -31.47 7.64 1.81
CA GLU A 370 -30.41 8.66 1.92
C GLU A 370 -29.91 9.10 0.53
N TYR A 371 -29.79 8.14 -0.39
CA TYR A 371 -29.46 8.43 -1.78
C TYR A 371 -30.53 9.33 -2.44
N ASP A 372 -31.83 9.03 -2.25
CA ASP A 372 -32.94 9.84 -2.79
C ASP A 372 -32.95 11.25 -2.18
N ILE A 373 -32.60 11.41 -0.90
CA ILE A 373 -32.44 12.70 -0.25
C ILE A 373 -31.33 13.48 -0.91
N LEU A 374 -30.14 12.88 -1.09
CA LEU A 374 -29.01 13.50 -1.77
C LEU A 374 -29.40 13.96 -3.18
N ILE A 375 -29.93 13.07 -4.02
CA ILE A 375 -30.30 13.35 -5.41
C ILE A 375 -31.37 14.46 -5.51
N SER A 376 -32.35 14.44 -4.60
CA SER A 376 -33.39 15.48 -4.57
C SER A 376 -32.87 16.85 -4.15
N SER A 377 -31.86 16.89 -3.29
CA SER A 377 -31.22 18.13 -2.78
C SER A 377 -30.30 18.82 -3.78
N LEU A 378 -29.83 18.10 -4.82
CA LEU A 378 -28.91 18.66 -5.82
C LEU A 378 -29.50 19.92 -6.50
N SER A 379 -28.63 20.89 -6.77
CA SER A 379 -29.02 22.14 -7.42
C SER A 379 -29.50 21.93 -8.87
N ARG A 380 -30.10 22.97 -9.44
CA ARG A 380 -30.54 22.95 -10.84
C ARG A 380 -29.38 22.67 -11.81
N GLU A 381 -28.20 23.20 -11.52
CA GLU A 381 -27.01 23.07 -12.33
C GLU A 381 -26.52 21.61 -12.35
N TRP A 382 -26.51 20.95 -11.20
CA TRP A 382 -26.22 19.52 -11.10
C TRP A 382 -27.23 18.67 -11.87
N LYS A 383 -28.53 18.99 -11.73
CA LYS A 383 -29.63 18.34 -12.45
C LYS A 383 -29.61 18.58 -13.95
N GLY A 384 -28.85 19.56 -14.40
CA GLY A 384 -28.63 19.86 -15.81
C GLY A 384 -27.57 18.98 -16.49
N THR A 385 -26.70 18.29 -15.71
CA THR A 385 -25.63 17.46 -16.26
C THR A 385 -26.15 16.18 -16.92
N ASP A 386 -25.32 15.61 -17.79
CA ASP A 386 -25.62 14.31 -18.41
C ASP A 386 -25.61 13.19 -17.34
N ALA A 387 -24.68 13.24 -16.39
CA ALA A 387 -24.65 12.31 -15.26
C ALA A 387 -25.99 12.22 -14.50
N TYR A 388 -26.65 13.37 -14.26
CA TYR A 388 -27.95 13.35 -13.59
C TYR A 388 -29.07 12.80 -14.49
N LYS A 389 -29.09 13.23 -15.77
CA LYS A 389 -30.14 12.79 -16.73
C LYS A 389 -30.10 11.30 -17.00
N ASP A 390 -28.88 10.74 -17.05
CA ASP A 390 -28.66 9.32 -17.32
C ASP A 390 -28.63 8.46 -16.06
N GLY A 391 -28.80 9.07 -14.86
CA GLY A 391 -28.78 8.37 -13.58
C GLY A 391 -27.39 7.87 -13.18
N GLU A 392 -26.32 8.53 -13.65
CA GLU A 392 -24.92 8.15 -13.44
C GLU A 392 -24.25 8.96 -12.31
N ILE A 393 -25.00 9.14 -11.22
CA ILE A 393 -24.48 9.69 -9.96
C ILE A 393 -24.36 8.56 -8.95
N TYR A 394 -23.17 8.41 -8.37
CA TYR A 394 -22.85 7.39 -7.40
C TYR A 394 -22.48 8.03 -6.06
N LEU A 395 -23.00 7.47 -4.99
CA LEU A 395 -22.67 7.85 -3.62
C LEU A 395 -21.78 6.78 -3.01
N ILE A 396 -20.55 7.14 -2.64
CA ILE A 396 -19.64 6.29 -1.88
C ILE A 396 -19.52 6.90 -0.47
N THR A 397 -20.00 6.15 0.53
CA THR A 397 -20.24 6.67 1.88
C THR A 397 -19.82 5.66 2.96
N GLU A 398 -20.05 5.98 4.23
CA GLU A 398 -19.69 5.12 5.37
C GLU A 398 -18.22 4.67 5.30
N GLY A 399 -17.90 3.42 5.57
CA GLY A 399 -16.54 2.86 5.49
C GLY A 399 -15.93 2.90 4.08
N ALA A 400 -16.74 2.80 3.03
CA ALA A 400 -16.29 3.03 1.65
C ALA A 400 -15.92 4.50 1.41
N GLY A 401 -16.70 5.45 1.95
CA GLY A 401 -16.41 6.88 1.88
C GLY A 401 -15.12 7.24 2.61
N GLU A 402 -14.92 6.68 3.81
CA GLU A 402 -13.65 6.83 4.54
C GLU A 402 -12.46 6.27 3.75
N MET A 403 -12.59 5.07 3.17
CA MET A 403 -11.54 4.43 2.36
C MET A 403 -11.20 5.27 1.13
N ALA A 404 -12.19 5.77 0.41
CA ALA A 404 -12.02 6.54 -0.83
C ALA A 404 -11.42 7.94 -0.60
N GLN A 405 -11.50 8.47 0.62
CA GLN A 405 -10.92 9.78 0.99
C GLN A 405 -9.52 9.68 1.62
N ARG A 406 -9.02 8.46 1.88
CA ARG A 406 -7.72 8.25 2.53
C ARG A 406 -6.67 7.84 1.51
N ALA A 407 -5.62 8.64 1.37
CA ALA A 407 -4.44 8.31 0.57
C ALA A 407 -3.62 7.21 1.27
N GLY A 408 -4.13 5.97 1.25
CA GLY A 408 -3.61 4.83 1.98
C GLY A 408 -3.64 3.53 1.15
N PRO A 409 -3.25 2.38 1.73
CA PRO A 409 -3.10 1.12 0.99
C PRO A 409 -4.40 0.62 0.36
N ARG A 410 -5.56 1.08 0.84
CA ARG A 410 -6.86 0.74 0.27
C ARG A 410 -7.22 1.51 -1.01
N TYR A 411 -6.29 2.33 -1.54
CA TYR A 411 -6.50 3.03 -2.82
C TYR A 411 -6.84 2.08 -3.97
N ALA A 412 -6.29 0.84 -3.95
CA ALA A 412 -6.57 -0.15 -4.97
C ALA A 412 -8.02 -0.64 -4.94
N GLN A 413 -8.62 -0.74 -3.74
CA GLN A 413 -10.05 -1.04 -3.58
C GLN A 413 -10.92 0.08 -4.13
N PHE A 414 -10.56 1.33 -3.86
CA PHE A 414 -11.24 2.47 -4.47
C PHE A 414 -11.08 2.48 -6.00
N ALA A 415 -9.90 2.15 -6.51
CA ALA A 415 -9.66 2.03 -7.95
C ALA A 415 -10.56 0.97 -8.60
N GLU A 416 -10.78 -0.18 -7.94
CA GLU A 416 -11.69 -1.21 -8.44
C GLU A 416 -13.15 -0.72 -8.48
N LEU A 417 -13.62 -0.01 -7.45
CA LEU A 417 -14.96 0.58 -7.48
C LEU A 417 -15.10 1.57 -8.65
N VAL A 418 -14.10 2.43 -8.86
CA VAL A 418 -14.07 3.39 -9.98
C VAL A 418 -14.04 2.66 -11.32
N ALA A 419 -13.23 1.61 -11.49
CA ALA A 419 -13.16 0.81 -12.70
C ALA A 419 -14.53 0.25 -13.09
N ARG A 420 -15.26 -0.32 -12.13
CA ARG A 420 -16.60 -0.90 -12.32
C ARG A 420 -17.66 0.15 -12.63
N ILE A 421 -17.60 1.30 -11.96
CA ILE A 421 -18.51 2.42 -12.23
C ILE A 421 -18.30 2.96 -13.64
N LEU A 422 -17.05 3.10 -14.07
CA LEU A 422 -16.73 3.70 -15.36
C LEU A 422 -16.90 2.72 -16.54
N ASN A 423 -16.68 1.43 -16.32
CA ASN A 423 -16.64 0.42 -17.35
C ASN A 423 -17.53 -0.78 -17.01
N PRO A 424 -18.85 -0.60 -16.81
CA PRO A 424 -19.74 -1.68 -16.40
C PRO A 424 -19.84 -2.83 -17.41
N ASP A 425 -19.66 -2.55 -18.72
CA ASP A 425 -19.64 -3.58 -19.77
C ASP A 425 -18.34 -4.40 -19.82
N VAL A 426 -17.32 -3.97 -19.11
CA VAL A 426 -16.01 -4.66 -19.01
C VAL A 426 -15.93 -5.47 -17.72
N PHE A 427 -16.45 -4.91 -16.63
CA PHE A 427 -16.52 -5.54 -15.30
C PHE A 427 -17.96 -5.95 -14.99
N ASP A 428 -18.52 -6.83 -15.82
CA ASP A 428 -19.94 -7.25 -15.80
C ASP A 428 -20.23 -8.39 -14.82
N ASP A 429 -19.20 -8.88 -14.10
CA ASP A 429 -19.31 -9.95 -13.10
C ASP A 429 -20.08 -9.52 -11.83
N ILE A 430 -20.15 -8.22 -11.53
CA ILE A 430 -20.86 -7.65 -10.38
C ILE A 430 -21.56 -6.35 -10.81
N GLU A 431 -22.88 -6.30 -10.67
CA GLU A 431 -23.65 -5.07 -10.92
C GLU A 431 -23.43 -4.05 -9.79
N MET A 432 -23.03 -2.82 -10.16
CA MET A 432 -22.78 -1.74 -9.22
C MET A 432 -24.06 -1.05 -8.75
N GLY A 433 -24.23 -0.97 -7.44
CA GLY A 433 -25.26 -0.11 -6.84
C GLY A 433 -24.96 1.39 -7.01
N LYS A 434 -26.00 2.24 -6.90
CA LYS A 434 -25.81 3.70 -6.95
C LYS A 434 -25.36 4.30 -5.61
N PHE A 435 -25.40 3.52 -4.55
CA PHE A 435 -24.83 3.87 -3.24
C PHE A 435 -24.03 2.69 -2.69
N ILE A 436 -22.86 2.97 -2.16
CA ILE A 436 -21.86 1.99 -1.72
C ILE A 436 -21.40 2.40 -0.33
N GLY A 437 -21.56 1.53 0.65
CA GLY A 437 -21.24 1.75 2.05
C GLY A 437 -20.26 0.71 2.62
N ASP A 438 -20.52 0.27 3.84
CA ASP A 438 -19.70 -0.73 4.55
C ASP A 438 -19.60 -2.07 3.83
N ASP A 439 -20.55 -2.38 2.98
CA ASP A 439 -20.60 -3.59 2.17
C ASP A 439 -19.77 -3.52 0.88
N TYR A 440 -18.99 -2.47 0.65
CA TYR A 440 -18.21 -2.23 -0.56
C TYR A 440 -17.34 -3.41 -1.00
N ARG A 441 -16.91 -4.25 -0.07
CA ARG A 441 -16.13 -5.47 -0.38
C ARG A 441 -16.90 -6.50 -1.21
N ASN A 442 -18.24 -6.42 -1.25
CA ASN A 442 -19.07 -7.27 -2.10
C ASN A 442 -18.92 -6.92 -3.59
N TYR A 443 -18.42 -5.72 -3.89
CA TYR A 443 -18.16 -5.24 -5.25
C TYR A 443 -16.73 -5.48 -5.72
N LEU A 444 -15.88 -6.14 -4.90
CA LEU A 444 -14.47 -6.34 -5.20
C LEU A 444 -14.20 -7.78 -5.65
N THR A 445 -13.39 -7.92 -6.70
CA THR A 445 -12.86 -9.19 -7.23
C THR A 445 -11.34 -9.19 -7.19
N TYR A 446 -10.72 -8.14 -7.71
CA TYR A 446 -9.24 -8.03 -7.84
C TYR A 446 -8.56 -7.63 -6.54
N THR A 447 -9.23 -6.86 -5.71
CA THR A 447 -8.67 -6.26 -4.49
C THR A 447 -9.33 -6.76 -3.20
N LYS A 448 -10.22 -7.74 -3.31
CA LYS A 448 -11.03 -8.25 -2.18
C LYS A 448 -10.20 -8.70 -0.98
N THR A 449 -9.02 -9.22 -1.25
CA THR A 449 -8.09 -9.77 -0.24
C THR A 449 -7.04 -8.78 0.23
N LEU A 450 -7.00 -7.57 -0.36
CA LEU A 450 -6.06 -6.52 0.01
C LEU A 450 -6.64 -5.67 1.15
N GLY A 451 -5.88 -5.45 2.22
CA GLY A 451 -6.21 -4.56 3.34
C GLY A 451 -6.75 -5.23 4.58
#